data_e79a552cf6f7bb1b8d66681c19452e9b
#
_entry.id   e79a552cf6f7bb1b8d66681c19452e9b
#
_cell.length_a   1.000
_cell.length_b   1.000
_cell.length_c   1.000
_cell.angle_alpha   90.00
_cell.angle_beta   90.00
_cell.angle_gamma   90.00
#
_symmetry.space_group_name_H-M   'P 1'
#
loop_
_entity.id
_entity.type
_entity.pdbx_description
1 polymer ?
#
loop_
_entity_poly.entity_id
_entity_poly.type
_entity_poly.pdbx_seq_one_letter_code
_entity_poly.pdbx_strand_id
1 'polypeptide(L)'
;VAGPVVVHTGGVDHFCELIRLGYVDTVLAGNALAVHDIEFALSGTSLGIDLTGAAVEQGHRNHMAAINTINRAGGIRQAVESGVLKSGVMYECVTHGVEYVLAGSIRDDGPLPETVMDLIDAQERYAAALSQNVQLVLMLSSMLHSIGVGNMLPSWVRVVCVDINPAVVTKLSDRGSAQTV
;
A
#
# COMPACT_ATOMS: atom_id res chain seq x y z
N VAL A 1 2.53 6.16 3.27
CA VAL A 1 1.20 5.51 3.39
C VAL A 1 0.56 5.46 2.03
N ALA A 2 0.08 4.31 1.58
CA ALA A 2 -0.50 4.22 0.25
C ALA A 2 -1.75 3.34 0.22
N GLY A 3 -2.69 3.70 -0.65
CA GLY A 3 -3.89 2.93 -0.92
C GLY A 3 -3.90 2.34 -2.35
N PRO A 4 -4.85 1.45 -2.66
CA PRO A 4 -4.90 0.73 -3.93
C PRO A 4 -5.14 1.64 -5.14
N VAL A 5 -5.63 2.85 -4.94
CA VAL A 5 -5.86 3.83 -6.04
C VAL A 5 -4.55 4.20 -6.73
N VAL A 6 -3.40 4.12 -6.05
CA VAL A 6 -2.08 4.29 -6.68
C VAL A 6 -1.91 3.33 -7.87
N VAL A 7 -2.42 2.09 -7.73
CA VAL A 7 -2.38 1.10 -8.81
C VAL A 7 -3.37 1.45 -9.92
N HIS A 8 -4.62 1.78 -9.55
CA HIS A 8 -5.68 2.09 -10.52
C HIS A 8 -5.39 3.32 -11.39
N THR A 9 -4.62 4.27 -10.87
CA THR A 9 -4.30 5.52 -11.57
C THR A 9 -2.99 5.46 -12.36
N GLY A 10 -2.32 4.30 -12.40
CA GLY A 10 -1.02 4.14 -13.07
C GLY A 10 0.16 4.76 -12.30
N GLY A 11 -0.01 5.05 -11.00
CA GLY A 11 1.05 5.60 -10.15
C GLY A 11 2.12 4.61 -9.72
N VAL A 12 1.99 3.33 -10.07
CA VAL A 12 2.91 2.26 -9.66
C VAL A 12 4.35 2.54 -10.08
N ASP A 13 4.57 2.91 -11.35
CA ASP A 13 5.92 3.13 -11.87
C ASP A 13 6.64 4.25 -11.13
N HIS A 14 5.95 5.35 -10.85
CA HIS A 14 6.50 6.47 -10.08
C HIS A 14 6.78 6.09 -8.63
N PHE A 15 5.91 5.29 -8.03
CA PHE A 15 6.14 4.82 -6.66
C PHE A 15 7.33 3.85 -6.60
N CYS A 16 7.43 2.93 -7.55
CA CYS A 16 8.60 2.05 -7.71
C CYS A 16 9.89 2.85 -7.90
N GLU A 17 9.86 3.93 -8.67
CA GLU A 17 11.02 4.81 -8.86
C GLU A 17 11.45 5.49 -7.55
N LEU A 18 10.51 5.98 -6.74
CA LEU A 18 10.83 6.55 -5.42
C LEU A 18 11.51 5.53 -4.50
N ILE A 19 11.08 4.25 -4.54
CA ILE A 19 11.69 3.16 -3.79
C ILE A 19 13.13 2.91 -4.29
N ARG A 20 13.33 2.77 -5.60
CA ARG A 20 14.66 2.53 -6.22
C ARG A 20 15.64 3.65 -5.94
N LEU A 21 15.16 4.88 -5.86
CA LEU A 21 15.97 6.06 -5.56
C LEU A 21 16.28 6.24 -4.05
N GLY A 22 15.73 5.34 -3.20
CA GLY A 22 15.97 5.38 -1.76
C GLY A 22 15.25 6.49 -1.01
N TYR A 23 14.14 7.02 -1.55
CA TYR A 23 13.32 8.03 -0.88
C TYR A 23 12.26 7.43 0.05
N VAL A 24 12.08 6.12 0.02
CA VAL A 24 11.09 5.41 0.84
C VAL A 24 11.79 4.46 1.79
N ASP A 25 11.65 4.70 3.08
CA ASP A 25 12.19 3.83 4.14
C ASP A 25 11.20 2.72 4.51
N THR A 26 9.90 3.06 4.55
CA THR A 26 8.85 2.12 4.96
C THR A 26 7.54 2.39 4.22
N VAL A 27 6.84 1.35 3.85
CA VAL A 27 5.48 1.42 3.26
C VAL A 27 4.45 0.95 4.29
N LEU A 28 3.55 1.85 4.66
CA LEU A 28 2.39 1.54 5.51
C LEU A 28 1.13 1.50 4.63
N ALA A 29 0.47 0.36 4.60
CA ALA A 29 -0.67 0.17 3.72
C ALA A 29 -1.66 -0.86 4.27
N GLY A 30 -2.84 -0.93 3.66
CA GLY A 30 -3.74 -2.06 3.84
C GLY A 30 -3.37 -3.24 2.92
N ASN A 31 -3.89 -4.41 3.24
CA ASN A 31 -3.81 -5.59 2.36
C ASN A 31 -4.20 -5.27 0.91
N ALA A 32 -5.18 -4.39 0.72
CA ALA A 32 -5.69 -4.03 -0.60
C ALA A 32 -4.61 -3.42 -1.52
N LEU A 33 -3.70 -2.57 -1.03
CA LEU A 33 -2.61 -2.07 -1.88
C LEU A 33 -1.79 -3.22 -2.45
N ALA A 34 -1.34 -4.13 -1.57
CA ALA A 34 -0.48 -5.23 -1.97
C ALA A 34 -1.18 -6.19 -2.94
N VAL A 35 -2.45 -6.55 -2.68
CA VAL A 35 -3.19 -7.45 -3.58
C VAL A 35 -3.39 -6.83 -4.96
N HIS A 36 -3.74 -5.53 -5.03
CA HIS A 36 -3.94 -4.84 -6.31
C HIS A 36 -2.64 -4.67 -7.09
N ASP A 37 -1.54 -4.34 -6.40
CA ASP A 37 -0.21 -4.24 -7.00
C ASP A 37 0.24 -5.59 -7.59
N ILE A 38 0.06 -6.66 -6.82
CA ILE A 38 0.41 -8.02 -7.26
C ILE A 38 -0.49 -8.50 -8.39
N GLU A 39 -1.81 -8.24 -8.33
CA GLU A 39 -2.73 -8.54 -9.43
C GLU A 39 -2.27 -7.82 -10.71
N PHE A 40 -1.94 -6.55 -10.59
CA PHE A 40 -1.46 -5.76 -11.73
C PHE A 40 -0.13 -6.30 -12.29
N ALA A 41 0.80 -6.65 -11.42
CA ALA A 41 2.09 -7.23 -11.83
C ALA A 41 1.95 -8.58 -12.53
N LEU A 42 0.98 -9.40 -12.14
CA LEU A 42 0.77 -10.75 -12.69
C LEU A 42 -0.15 -10.79 -13.91
N SER A 43 -1.14 -9.90 -13.99
CA SER A 43 -2.24 -9.98 -14.95
C SER A 43 -2.45 -8.70 -15.77
N GLY A 44 -1.80 -7.58 -15.42
CA GLY A 44 -2.04 -6.28 -16.04
C GLY A 44 -3.40 -5.66 -15.71
N THR A 45 -4.11 -6.23 -14.72
CA THR A 45 -5.43 -5.75 -14.27
C THR A 45 -5.40 -5.38 -12.79
N SER A 46 -6.32 -4.51 -12.38
CA SER A 46 -6.55 -4.21 -10.98
C SER A 46 -8.06 -4.16 -10.73
N LEU A 47 -8.58 -5.00 -9.81
CA LEU A 47 -10.01 -5.29 -9.66
C LEU A 47 -10.68 -5.74 -10.98
N GLY A 48 -9.94 -6.42 -11.83
CA GLY A 48 -10.44 -6.87 -13.13
C GLY A 48 -10.70 -5.76 -14.13
N ILE A 49 -10.14 -4.59 -13.92
CA ILE A 49 -10.18 -3.45 -14.83
C ILE A 49 -8.76 -3.21 -15.30
N ASP A 50 -8.57 -2.95 -16.59
CA ASP A 50 -7.30 -2.52 -17.15
C ASP A 50 -7.06 -1.01 -16.90
N LEU A 51 -5.86 -0.53 -17.22
CA LEU A 51 -5.51 0.89 -17.06
C LEU A 51 -6.33 1.83 -17.95
N THR A 52 -7.06 1.32 -18.94
CA THR A 52 -7.95 2.12 -19.79
C THR A 52 -9.34 2.28 -19.17
N GLY A 53 -9.62 1.59 -18.06
CA GLY A 53 -10.90 1.54 -17.39
C GLY A 53 -11.87 0.52 -18.01
N ALA A 54 -11.40 -0.34 -18.92
CA ALA A 54 -12.21 -1.39 -19.51
C ALA A 54 -12.30 -2.60 -18.58
N ALA A 55 -13.51 -3.11 -18.34
CA ALA A 55 -13.70 -4.34 -17.60
C ALA A 55 -13.14 -5.53 -18.41
N VAL A 56 -12.27 -6.29 -17.79
CA VAL A 56 -11.74 -7.52 -18.36
C VAL A 56 -12.66 -8.68 -17.99
N GLU A 57 -12.93 -9.53 -18.98
CA GLU A 57 -13.72 -10.73 -18.74
C GLU A 57 -13.11 -11.58 -17.61
N GLN A 58 -13.90 -11.94 -16.60
CA GLN A 58 -13.49 -12.66 -15.40
C GLN A 58 -12.48 -11.90 -14.49
N GLY A 59 -12.51 -10.57 -14.46
CA GLY A 59 -11.58 -9.76 -13.68
C GLY A 59 -11.45 -10.12 -12.19
N HIS A 60 -12.55 -10.50 -11.55
CA HIS A 60 -12.54 -10.99 -10.17
C HIS A 60 -11.68 -12.27 -10.00
N ARG A 61 -11.57 -13.10 -11.04
CA ARG A 61 -10.69 -14.26 -11.06
C ARG A 61 -9.21 -13.88 -10.95
N ASN A 62 -8.78 -12.79 -11.59
CA ASN A 62 -7.39 -12.33 -11.54
C ASN A 62 -7.02 -11.90 -10.13
N HIS A 63 -7.92 -11.21 -9.44
CA HIS A 63 -7.74 -10.81 -8.05
C HIS A 63 -7.53 -12.02 -7.13
N MET A 64 -8.42 -13.00 -7.20
CA MET A 64 -8.31 -14.23 -6.41
C MET A 64 -7.09 -15.08 -6.83
N ALA A 65 -6.72 -15.07 -8.11
CA ALA A 65 -5.55 -15.78 -8.60
C ALA A 65 -4.25 -15.15 -8.04
N ALA A 66 -4.16 -13.84 -7.94
CA ALA A 66 -3.04 -13.14 -7.33
C ALA A 66 -2.86 -13.55 -5.86
N ILE A 67 -3.93 -13.47 -5.06
CA ILE A 67 -3.93 -13.90 -3.65
C ILE A 67 -3.47 -15.36 -3.53
N ASN A 68 -4.07 -16.26 -4.31
CA ASN A 68 -3.73 -17.68 -4.27
C ASN A 68 -2.29 -17.98 -4.72
N THR A 69 -1.75 -17.17 -5.61
CA THR A 69 -0.37 -17.31 -6.08
C THR A 69 0.61 -16.97 -4.97
N ILE A 70 0.39 -15.87 -4.26
CA ILE A 70 1.22 -15.49 -3.12
C ILE A 70 1.09 -16.49 -1.96
N ASN A 71 -0.13 -16.93 -1.65
CA ASN A 71 -0.36 -17.95 -0.62
C ASN A 71 0.40 -19.26 -0.93
N ARG A 72 0.39 -19.70 -2.19
CA ARG A 72 1.15 -20.89 -2.62
C ARG A 72 2.66 -20.70 -2.55
N ALA A 73 3.15 -19.50 -2.80
CA ALA A 73 4.57 -19.18 -2.66
C ALA A 73 5.02 -19.12 -1.20
N GLY A 74 4.09 -18.97 -0.25
CA GLY A 74 4.37 -18.81 1.18
C GLY A 74 4.48 -17.37 1.64
N GLY A 75 4.29 -16.40 0.75
CA GLY A 75 4.31 -14.98 1.03
C GLY A 75 4.89 -14.14 -0.11
N ILE A 76 4.88 -12.83 0.06
CA ILE A 76 5.37 -11.86 -0.94
C ILE A 76 6.88 -12.04 -1.15
N ARG A 77 7.64 -12.13 -0.06
CA ARG A 77 9.10 -12.31 -0.12
C ARG A 77 9.47 -13.58 -0.89
N GLN A 78 8.85 -14.70 -0.56
CA GLN A 78 9.09 -15.99 -1.22
C GLN A 78 8.67 -15.95 -2.69
N ALA A 79 7.61 -15.23 -3.03
CA ALA A 79 7.18 -15.04 -4.42
C ALA A 79 8.19 -14.23 -5.23
N VAL A 80 8.85 -13.24 -4.63
CA VAL A 80 9.95 -12.50 -5.27
C VAL A 80 11.19 -13.37 -5.44
N GLU A 81 11.63 -14.05 -4.37
CA GLU A 81 12.82 -14.92 -4.38
C GLU A 81 12.69 -16.08 -5.37
N SER A 82 11.50 -16.65 -5.52
CA SER A 82 11.23 -17.71 -6.50
C SER A 82 11.00 -17.20 -7.93
N GLY A 83 10.98 -15.88 -8.14
CA GLY A 83 10.76 -15.27 -9.44
C GLY A 83 9.31 -15.36 -9.94
N VAL A 84 8.35 -15.61 -9.06
CA VAL A 84 6.92 -15.58 -9.35
C VAL A 84 6.43 -14.13 -9.46
N LEU A 85 6.83 -13.27 -8.51
CA LEU A 85 6.59 -11.84 -8.56
C LEU A 85 7.85 -11.13 -9.04
N LYS A 86 7.76 -10.33 -10.12
CA LYS A 86 8.92 -9.73 -10.83
C LYS A 86 8.81 -8.21 -11.01
N SER A 87 7.74 -7.60 -10.58
CA SER A 87 7.50 -6.16 -10.73
C SER A 87 6.46 -5.69 -9.72
N GLY A 88 6.28 -4.37 -9.60
CA GLY A 88 5.33 -3.73 -8.73
C GLY A 88 5.94 -3.21 -7.44
N VAL A 89 5.14 -2.49 -6.67
CA VAL A 89 5.57 -1.85 -5.41
C VAL A 89 6.08 -2.88 -4.41
N MET A 90 5.37 -4.00 -4.26
CA MET A 90 5.76 -5.04 -3.31
C MET A 90 7.06 -5.75 -3.73
N TYR A 91 7.27 -5.94 -5.04
CA TYR A 91 8.52 -6.43 -5.58
C TYR A 91 9.69 -5.49 -5.25
N GLU A 92 9.52 -4.19 -5.49
CA GLU A 92 10.56 -3.20 -5.21
C GLU A 92 10.86 -3.09 -3.71
N CYS A 93 9.84 -3.17 -2.84
CA CYS A 93 10.06 -3.19 -1.41
C CYS A 93 10.96 -4.35 -0.99
N VAL A 94 10.68 -5.57 -1.47
CA VAL A 94 11.49 -6.75 -1.14
C VAL A 94 12.92 -6.63 -1.71
N THR A 95 13.04 -6.20 -2.97
CA THR A 95 14.32 -6.15 -3.69
C THR A 95 15.26 -5.08 -3.11
N HIS A 96 14.72 -3.96 -2.67
CA HIS A 96 15.49 -2.84 -2.11
C HIS A 96 15.53 -2.83 -0.58
N GLY A 97 14.98 -3.84 0.08
CA GLY A 97 15.00 -3.95 1.53
C GLY A 97 14.16 -2.89 2.25
N VAL A 98 13.15 -2.34 1.57
CA VAL A 98 12.19 -1.40 2.16
C VAL A 98 11.19 -2.20 3.01
N GLU A 99 11.05 -1.81 4.27
CA GLU A 99 10.06 -2.42 5.16
C GLU A 99 8.64 -2.07 4.74
N TYR A 100 7.71 -2.98 4.99
CA TYR A 100 6.29 -2.71 4.79
C TYR A 100 5.44 -3.35 5.90
N VAL A 101 4.37 -2.66 6.25
CA VAL A 101 3.34 -3.18 7.16
C VAL A 101 2.00 -3.13 6.45
N LEU A 102 1.39 -4.31 6.29
CA LEU A 102 0.07 -4.46 5.68
C LEU A 102 -0.96 -4.70 6.78
N ALA A 103 -1.85 -3.74 7.00
CA ALA A 103 -2.94 -3.89 7.94
C ALA A 103 -4.17 -4.54 7.27
N GLY A 104 -4.79 -5.47 7.96
CA GLY A 104 -6.02 -6.11 7.52
C GLY A 104 -7.25 -5.24 7.73
N SER A 105 -8.34 -5.63 7.11
CA SER A 105 -9.66 -5.02 7.29
C SER A 105 -10.78 -6.06 7.15
N ILE A 106 -11.98 -5.71 7.62
CA ILE A 106 -13.17 -6.57 7.47
C ILE A 106 -13.62 -6.72 6.01
N ARG A 107 -12.98 -6.01 5.07
CA ARG A 107 -13.29 -6.05 3.63
C ARG A 107 -12.37 -6.98 2.84
N ASP A 108 -11.36 -7.55 3.48
CA ASP A 108 -10.37 -8.36 2.76
C ASP A 108 -10.94 -9.71 2.37
N ASP A 109 -10.96 -10.01 1.07
CA ASP A 109 -11.49 -11.25 0.48
C ASP A 109 -10.53 -12.45 0.56
N GLY A 110 -9.50 -12.35 1.37
CA GLY A 110 -8.43 -13.31 1.54
C GLY A 110 -7.12 -12.55 1.76
N PRO A 111 -6.76 -12.28 3.00
CA PRO A 111 -5.54 -11.52 3.30
C PRO A 111 -4.31 -12.31 2.87
N LEU A 112 -3.29 -11.58 2.42
CA LEU A 112 -1.97 -12.14 2.15
C LEU A 112 -1.32 -12.62 3.46
N PRO A 113 -0.38 -13.57 3.41
CA PRO A 113 0.24 -14.13 4.62
C PRO A 113 0.88 -13.11 5.55
N GLU A 114 1.43 -12.03 4.99
CA GLU A 114 2.07 -10.96 5.75
C GLU A 114 1.09 -9.93 6.32
N THR A 115 -0.20 -10.04 6.03
CA THR A 115 -1.20 -9.09 6.51
C THR A 115 -1.49 -9.27 8.00
N VAL A 116 -1.33 -8.20 8.74
CA VAL A 116 -1.62 -8.15 10.18
C VAL A 116 -3.12 -7.95 10.37
N MET A 117 -3.82 -9.02 10.74
CA MET A 117 -5.29 -9.00 10.88
C MET A 117 -5.77 -8.48 12.24
N ASP A 118 -4.95 -8.52 13.27
CA ASP A 118 -5.25 -7.86 14.55
C ASP A 118 -5.01 -6.36 14.39
N LEU A 119 -6.06 -5.56 14.61
CA LEU A 119 -5.99 -4.11 14.42
C LEU A 119 -5.14 -3.40 15.48
N ILE A 120 -5.00 -3.97 16.66
CA ILE A 120 -4.15 -3.40 17.71
C ILE A 120 -2.69 -3.67 17.37
N ASP A 121 -2.34 -4.91 17.00
CA ASP A 121 -0.99 -5.25 16.52
C ASP A 121 -0.62 -4.41 15.28
N ALA A 122 -1.53 -4.22 14.34
CA ALA A 122 -1.28 -3.37 13.17
C ALA A 122 -0.97 -1.92 13.55
N GLN A 123 -1.70 -1.35 14.53
CA GLN A 123 -1.44 0.00 15.04
C GLN A 123 -0.08 0.08 15.75
N GLU A 124 0.27 -0.92 16.55
CA GLU A 124 1.57 -0.98 17.23
C GLU A 124 2.73 -1.04 16.23
N ARG A 125 2.61 -1.85 15.18
CA ARG A 125 3.62 -1.91 14.09
C ARG A 125 3.71 -0.61 13.31
N TYR A 126 2.60 0.04 13.03
CA TYR A 126 2.60 1.37 12.41
C TYR A 126 3.31 2.39 13.31
N ALA A 127 2.97 2.43 14.59
CA ALA A 127 3.60 3.33 15.55
C ALA A 127 5.12 3.06 15.67
N ALA A 128 5.53 1.79 15.69
CA ALA A 128 6.93 1.42 15.70
C ALA A 128 7.69 1.92 14.46
N ALA A 129 7.12 1.76 13.27
CA ALA A 129 7.69 2.27 12.03
C ALA A 129 7.80 3.80 12.03
N LEU A 130 6.80 4.51 12.56
CA LEU A 130 6.78 5.97 12.65
C LEU A 130 7.72 6.53 13.72
N SER A 131 8.18 5.73 14.67
CA SER A 131 9.12 6.14 15.71
C SER A 131 10.58 6.22 15.22
N GLN A 132 10.88 5.75 14.02
CA GLN A 132 12.23 5.65 13.45
C GLN A 132 12.72 6.93 12.76
N ASN A 133 12.66 8.08 13.44
CA ASN A 133 13.16 9.36 12.93
C ASN A 133 12.54 9.78 11.57
N VAL A 134 11.26 9.54 11.41
CA VAL A 134 10.51 9.92 10.19
C VAL A 134 10.45 11.45 10.08
N GLN A 135 10.84 11.97 8.93
CA GLN A 135 10.84 13.41 8.65
C GLN A 135 9.66 13.84 7.78
N LEU A 136 9.24 12.95 6.89
CA LEU A 136 8.17 13.18 5.93
C LEU A 136 7.29 11.95 5.83
N VAL A 137 5.98 12.14 5.84
CA VAL A 137 5.01 11.10 5.50
C VAL A 137 4.25 11.52 4.25
N LEU A 138 4.39 10.71 3.22
CA LEU A 138 3.62 10.85 1.99
C LEU A 138 2.38 9.95 2.08
N MET A 139 1.20 10.55 1.99
CA MET A 139 -0.09 9.85 2.02
C MET A 139 -0.71 9.85 0.63
N LEU A 140 -0.81 8.67 0.02
CA LEU A 140 -1.23 8.48 -1.37
C LEU A 140 -2.55 7.72 -1.42
N SER A 141 -3.63 8.43 -1.68
CA SER A 141 -4.94 7.86 -2.01
C SER A 141 -5.41 6.77 -1.03
N SER A 142 -5.25 7.01 0.28
CA SER A 142 -5.71 6.11 1.35
C SER A 142 -6.43 6.91 2.43
N MET A 143 -7.72 6.67 2.62
CA MET A 143 -8.47 7.35 3.67
C MET A 143 -8.16 6.77 5.05
N LEU A 144 -8.45 5.48 5.25
CA LEU A 144 -8.41 4.84 6.57
C LEU A 144 -7.00 4.84 7.17
N HIS A 145 -6.03 4.37 6.42
CA HIS A 145 -4.64 4.26 6.89
C HIS A 145 -3.99 5.63 7.06
N SER A 146 -4.29 6.60 6.17
CA SER A 146 -3.81 7.98 6.30
C SER A 146 -4.33 8.66 7.55
N ILE A 147 -5.61 8.50 7.86
CA ILE A 147 -6.20 9.05 9.09
C ILE A 147 -5.60 8.35 10.32
N GLY A 148 -5.47 7.03 10.29
CA GLY A 148 -4.85 6.27 11.38
C GLY A 148 -3.40 6.71 11.63
N VAL A 149 -2.60 6.80 10.59
CA VAL A 149 -1.21 7.31 10.68
C VAL A 149 -1.18 8.75 11.15
N GLY A 150 -2.02 9.63 10.61
CA GLY A 150 -2.11 11.01 11.04
C GLY A 150 -2.41 11.19 12.53
N ASN A 151 -3.12 10.23 13.15
CA ASN A 151 -3.36 10.22 14.60
C ASN A 151 -2.11 9.90 15.43
N MET A 152 -1.15 9.21 14.83
CA MET A 152 0.06 8.73 15.51
C MET A 152 1.24 9.67 15.30
N LEU A 153 1.18 10.56 14.30
CA LEU A 153 2.31 11.41 13.93
C LEU A 153 2.56 12.51 14.95
N PRO A 154 3.83 12.71 15.36
CA PRO A 154 4.24 13.91 16.08
C PRO A 154 4.09 15.17 15.21
N SER A 155 3.83 16.31 15.85
CA SER A 155 3.57 17.59 15.16
C SER A 155 4.73 18.14 14.31
N TRP A 156 5.94 17.66 14.51
CA TRP A 156 7.12 18.07 13.73
C TRP A 156 7.30 17.29 12.42
N VAL A 157 6.58 16.17 12.25
CA VAL A 157 6.66 15.38 11.01
C VAL A 157 5.86 16.07 9.92
N ARG A 158 6.50 16.30 8.78
CA ARG A 158 5.80 16.87 7.62
C ARG A 158 4.91 15.83 6.96
N VAL A 159 3.72 16.25 6.57
CA VAL A 159 2.77 15.37 5.87
C VAL A 159 2.42 15.98 4.52
N VAL A 160 2.54 15.19 3.47
CA VAL A 160 2.01 15.50 2.14
C VAL A 160 0.92 14.50 1.82
N CYS A 161 -0.31 14.99 1.68
CA CYS A 161 -1.47 14.15 1.35
C CYS A 161 -1.92 14.41 -0.09
N VAL A 162 -1.97 13.35 -0.88
CA VAL A 162 -2.48 13.35 -2.25
C VAL A 162 -3.71 12.46 -2.29
N ASP A 163 -4.88 13.08 -2.36
CA ASP A 163 -6.16 12.37 -2.44
C ASP A 163 -7.18 13.20 -3.21
N ILE A 164 -8.00 12.55 -4.01
CA ILE A 164 -9.10 13.19 -4.74
C ILE A 164 -10.28 13.52 -3.81
N ASN A 165 -10.38 12.83 -2.68
CA ASN A 165 -11.47 13.01 -1.73
C ASN A 165 -11.15 14.13 -0.73
N PRO A 166 -11.82 15.29 -0.81
CA PRO A 166 -11.56 16.41 0.08
C PRO A 166 -11.80 16.09 1.57
N ALA A 167 -12.61 15.07 1.86
CA ALA A 167 -12.86 14.68 3.25
C ALA A 167 -11.62 14.14 3.95
N VAL A 168 -10.70 13.49 3.22
CA VAL A 168 -9.42 13.01 3.77
C VAL A 168 -8.56 14.19 4.16
N VAL A 169 -8.41 15.14 3.25
CA VAL A 169 -7.64 16.38 3.45
C VAL A 169 -8.18 17.17 4.64
N THR A 170 -9.51 17.39 4.70
CA THR A 170 -10.17 18.10 5.81
C THR A 170 -9.90 17.41 7.15
N LYS A 171 -10.04 16.09 7.22
CA LYS A 171 -9.80 15.37 8.49
C LYS A 171 -8.34 15.40 8.94
N LEU A 172 -7.39 15.44 8.02
CA LEU A 172 -5.97 15.58 8.35
C LEU A 172 -5.64 17.01 8.77
N SER A 173 -6.23 18.01 8.12
CA SER A 173 -6.02 19.44 8.42
C SER A 173 -6.51 19.83 9.82
N ASP A 174 -7.61 19.24 10.29
CA ASP A 174 -8.17 19.49 11.64
C ASP A 174 -7.19 19.17 12.78
N ARG A 175 -6.12 18.45 12.50
CA ARG A 175 -5.14 18.00 13.51
C ARG A 175 -3.94 18.90 13.67
N GLY A 176 -3.89 20.03 12.95
CA GLY A 176 -2.89 21.08 13.10
C GLY A 176 -1.46 20.73 12.70
N SER A 177 -1.18 19.47 12.36
CA SER A 177 0.14 18.96 11.98
C SER A 177 0.26 18.59 10.50
N ALA A 178 -0.84 18.52 9.77
CA ALA A 178 -0.85 18.17 8.35
C ALA A 178 -0.72 19.43 7.48
N GLN A 179 0.33 19.45 6.67
CA GLN A 179 0.41 20.36 5.54
C GLN A 179 -0.25 19.65 4.35
N THR A 180 -1.38 20.16 3.93
CA THR A 180 -2.05 19.70 2.70
C THR A 180 -1.59 20.55 1.53
N VAL A 181 -1.17 19.91 0.47
CA VAL A 181 -0.83 20.53 -0.81
C VAL A 181 -1.89 20.14 -1.81
#